data_7dbc8d048de6955d6c8ac1131dd4914d
#
_entry.id   7dbc8d048de6955d6c8ac1131dd4914d
#
_cell.length_a   1.000
_cell.length_b   1.000
_cell.length_c   1.000
_cell.angle_alpha   90.00
_cell.angle_beta   90.00
_cell.angle_gamma   90.00
#
_symmetry.space_group_name_H-M   'P 1'
#
loop_
_entity.id
_entity.type
_entity.pdbx_description
1 polymer ?
#
loop_
_entity_poly.entity_id
_entity_poly.type
_entity_poly.pdbx_seq_one_letter_code
_entity_poly.pdbx_strand_id
1 'polypeptide(L)' 'MPAIRINTDDETLRDETFWAMSHSGPMGVLPEHIYLVNEKQLKLLLDQKLPIEVLNRDDVQAIVDKHRRERETRRNASR' A
#
# COMPACT_ATOMS: atom_id res chain seq x y z
N MET A 1 6.29 -4.28 9.63
CA MET A 1 5.61 -4.91 8.48
C MET A 1 6.08 -4.25 7.20
N PRO A 2 6.42 -5.01 6.16
CA PRO A 2 6.79 -4.40 4.89
C PRO A 2 5.60 -3.66 4.25
N ALA A 3 5.91 -2.61 3.53
CA ALA A 3 4.92 -1.85 2.77
C ALA A 3 5.16 -2.06 1.29
N ILE A 4 4.08 -2.23 0.54
CA ILE A 4 4.15 -2.43 -0.90
C ILE A 4 3.16 -1.52 -1.62
N ARG A 5 3.46 -1.24 -2.88
CA ARG A 5 2.57 -0.53 -3.79
C ARG A 5 2.33 -1.41 -5.00
N ILE A 6 1.09 -1.43 -5.50
CA ILE A 6 0.79 -2.12 -6.76
C ILE A 6 1.24 -1.22 -7.89
N ASN A 7 2.22 -1.69 -8.67
CA ASN A 7 2.87 -0.90 -9.72
C ASN A 7 2.45 -1.43 -11.11
N THR A 8 1.22 -1.14 -11.50
CA THR A 8 0.69 -1.52 -12.82
C THR A 8 -0.43 -0.57 -13.24
N ASP A 9 -0.53 -0.35 -14.54
CA ASP A 9 -1.64 0.38 -15.16
C ASP A 9 -2.76 -0.57 -15.60
N ASP A 10 -2.53 -1.88 -15.55
CA ASP A 10 -3.52 -2.90 -15.92
C ASP A 10 -4.48 -3.13 -14.76
N GLU A 11 -5.75 -2.78 -14.94
CA GLU A 11 -6.78 -2.94 -13.92
C GLU A 11 -6.98 -4.40 -13.52
N THR A 12 -6.90 -5.32 -14.47
CA THR A 12 -7.06 -6.75 -14.21
C THR A 12 -5.95 -7.26 -13.29
N LEU A 13 -4.70 -6.90 -13.59
CA LEU A 13 -3.56 -7.27 -12.76
C LEU A 13 -3.63 -6.63 -11.39
N ARG A 14 -4.11 -5.39 -11.31
CA ARG A 14 -4.30 -4.70 -10.04
C ARG A 14 -5.31 -5.42 -9.18
N ASP A 15 -6.44 -5.80 -9.75
CA ASP A 15 -7.49 -6.53 -9.05
C ASP A 15 -7.00 -7.90 -8.59
N GLU A 16 -6.28 -8.64 -9.45
CA GLU A 16 -5.70 -9.93 -9.10
C GLU A 16 -4.71 -9.80 -7.95
N THR A 17 -3.86 -8.77 -7.98
CA THR A 17 -2.87 -8.52 -6.93
C THR A 17 -3.56 -8.20 -5.61
N PHE A 18 -4.56 -7.33 -5.65
CA PHE A 18 -5.33 -6.97 -4.46
C PHE A 18 -6.05 -8.20 -3.89
N TRP A 19 -6.66 -9.00 -4.75
CA TRP A 19 -7.35 -10.22 -4.35
C TRP A 19 -6.40 -11.20 -3.67
N ALA A 20 -5.21 -11.42 -4.26
CA ALA A 20 -4.19 -12.29 -3.68
C ALA A 20 -3.74 -11.80 -2.30
N MET A 21 -3.55 -10.49 -2.14
CA MET A 21 -3.20 -9.91 -0.85
C MET A 21 -4.30 -10.12 0.19
N SER A 22 -5.54 -9.84 -0.16
CA SER A 22 -6.66 -9.92 0.78
C SER A 22 -6.95 -11.35 1.23
N HIS A 23 -6.67 -12.33 0.39
CA HIS A 23 -6.88 -13.74 0.71
C HIS A 23 -5.69 -14.41 1.40
N SER A 24 -4.51 -13.81 1.35
CA SER A 24 -3.32 -14.38 1.98
C SER A 24 -3.19 -14.05 3.47
N GLY A 25 -4.02 -13.15 3.99
CA GLY A 25 -4.02 -12.79 5.39
C GLY A 25 -4.43 -11.33 5.62
N PRO A 26 -4.36 -10.85 6.87
CA PRO A 26 -4.70 -9.47 7.18
C PRO A 26 -3.71 -8.51 6.55
N MET A 27 -4.21 -7.37 6.07
CA MET A 27 -3.38 -6.31 5.50
C MET A 27 -3.84 -4.95 5.99
N GLY A 28 -2.91 -4.00 6.07
CA GLY A 28 -3.23 -2.61 6.34
C GLY A 28 -3.31 -1.82 5.03
N VAL A 29 -4.17 -0.81 4.99
CA VAL A 29 -4.31 0.07 3.83
C VAL A 29 -3.84 1.46 4.21
N LEU A 30 -2.94 2.01 3.40
CA LEU A 30 -2.40 3.36 3.58
C LEU A 30 -2.78 4.23 2.38
N PRO A 31 -2.60 5.57 2.48
CA PRO A 31 -2.82 6.46 1.33
C PRO A 31 -1.95 6.09 0.12
N GLU A 32 -2.38 6.53 -1.07
CA GLU A 32 -1.67 6.35 -2.34
C GLU A 32 -1.50 4.89 -2.77
N HIS A 33 -2.49 4.04 -2.45
CA HIS A 33 -2.50 2.62 -2.83
C HIS A 33 -1.32 1.83 -2.26
N ILE A 34 -0.90 2.19 -1.05
CA ILE A 34 0.14 1.47 -0.32
C ILE A 34 -0.52 0.51 0.65
N TYR A 35 0.02 -0.69 0.74
CA TYR A 35 -0.51 -1.75 1.60
C TYR A 35 0.57 -2.28 2.52
N LEU A 36 0.20 -2.52 3.78
CA LEU A 36 1.08 -3.19 4.74
C LEU A 36 0.77 -4.67 4.73
N VAL A 37 1.78 -5.48 4.53
CA VAL A 37 1.66 -6.94 4.48
C VAL A 37 2.72 -7.57 5.38
N ASN A 38 2.51 -8.83 5.80
CA ASN A 38 3.54 -9.54 6.55
C ASN A 38 4.56 -10.16 5.58
N GLU A 39 5.65 -10.69 6.12
CA GLU A 39 6.71 -11.26 5.31
C GLU A 39 6.25 -12.46 4.49
N LYS A 40 5.35 -13.28 5.02
CA LYS A 40 4.80 -14.43 4.30
C LYS A 40 3.97 -13.98 3.10
N GLN A 41 3.14 -12.96 3.29
CA GLN A 41 2.34 -12.38 2.20
C GLN A 41 3.24 -11.78 1.12
N LEU A 42 4.28 -11.05 1.53
CA LEU A 42 5.24 -10.44 0.61
C LEU A 42 5.93 -11.53 -0.23
N LYS A 43 6.39 -12.60 0.41
CA LYS A 43 7.03 -13.70 -0.29
C LYS A 43 6.09 -14.36 -1.29
N LEU A 44 4.84 -14.59 -0.89
CA LEU A 44 3.83 -15.16 -1.77
C LEU A 44 3.60 -14.29 -3.01
N LEU A 45 3.49 -12.98 -2.82
CA LEU A 45 3.28 -12.04 -3.92
C LEU A 45 4.48 -12.00 -4.87
N LEU A 46 5.69 -12.06 -4.33
CA LEU A 46 6.90 -12.11 -5.15
C LEU A 46 7.01 -13.43 -5.92
N ASP A 47 6.67 -14.55 -5.28
CA ASP A 47 6.68 -15.86 -5.92
C ASP A 47 5.69 -15.95 -7.08
N GLN A 48 4.56 -15.26 -6.97
CA GLN A 48 3.56 -15.20 -8.04
C GLN A 48 3.90 -14.17 -9.12
N LYS A 49 5.02 -13.47 -8.98
CA LYS A 49 5.50 -12.47 -9.95
C LYS A 49 4.48 -11.36 -10.20
N LEU A 50 3.75 -10.96 -9.16
CA LEU A 50 2.78 -9.89 -9.25
C LEU A 50 3.47 -8.52 -9.34
N PRO A 51 2.82 -7.51 -9.96
CA PRO A 51 3.43 -6.19 -10.17
C PRO A 51 3.40 -5.36 -8.89
N ILE A 52 4.27 -5.68 -7.94
CA ILE A 52 4.38 -4.96 -6.67
C ILE A 52 5.76 -4.31 -6.55
N GLU A 53 5.78 -3.17 -5.85
CA GLU A 53 7.00 -2.46 -5.50
C GLU A 53 7.12 -2.42 -3.98
N VAL A 54 8.26 -2.86 -3.45
CA VAL A 54 8.51 -2.83 -2.02
C VAL A 54 9.03 -1.44 -1.64
N LEU A 55 8.37 -0.79 -0.69
CA LEU A 55 8.73 0.55 -0.24
C LEU A 55 9.53 0.48 1.06
N ASN A 56 10.47 1.39 1.24
CA ASN A 56 11.20 1.47 2.50
C ASN A 56 10.37 2.25 3.54
N ARG A 57 10.78 2.12 4.81
CA ARG A 57 10.06 2.74 5.93
C ARG A 57 10.04 4.27 5.82
N ASP A 58 11.12 4.87 5.38
CA ASP A 58 11.23 6.33 5.30
C ASP A 58 10.28 6.91 4.26
N ASP A 59 10.16 6.26 3.09
CA ASP A 59 9.23 6.66 2.05
C ASP A 59 7.78 6.57 2.53
N VAL A 60 7.44 5.48 3.21
CA VAL A 60 6.09 5.28 3.76
C VAL A 60 5.78 6.35 4.80
N GLN A 61 6.72 6.64 5.70
CA GLN A 61 6.54 7.64 6.74
C GLN A 61 6.33 9.03 6.14
N ALA A 62 7.08 9.38 5.10
CA ALA A 62 6.94 10.66 4.43
C ALA A 62 5.54 10.82 3.79
N ILE A 63 5.01 9.76 3.18
CA ILE A 63 3.69 9.76 2.58
C ILE A 63 2.59 9.91 3.65
N VAL A 64 2.70 9.16 4.73
CA VAL A 64 1.74 9.22 5.83
C VAL A 64 1.73 10.62 6.46
N ASP A 65 2.90 11.20 6.69
CA ASP A 65 3.02 12.54 7.27
C ASP A 65 2.43 13.61 6.36
N LYS A 66 2.66 13.51 5.04
CA LYS A 66 2.09 14.42 4.06
C LYS A 66 0.56 14.41 4.11
N HIS A 67 -0.05 13.23 4.13
CA HIS A 67 -1.50 13.10 4.17
C HIS A 67 -2.07 13.58 5.50
N ARG A 68 -1.36 13.38 6.60
CA ARG A 68 -1.76 13.89 7.91
C ARG A 68 -1.80 15.41 7.91
N ARG A 69 -0.79 16.07 7.35
CA ARG A 69 -0.75 17.53 7.23
C ARG A 69 -1.89 18.07 6.39
N GLU A 70 -2.19 17.44 5.27
CA GLU A 70 -3.31 17.81 4.41
C GLU A 70 -4.65 17.71 5.15
N ARG A 71 -4.85 16.66 5.95
CA ARG A 71 -6.06 16.52 6.76
C ARG A 71 -6.19 17.62 7.79
N GLU A 72 -5.12 17.96 8.47
CA GLU A 72 -5.11 19.03 9.47
C GLU A 72 -5.42 20.38 8.82
N THR A 73 -4.84 20.66 7.66
CA THR A 73 -5.10 21.88 6.91
C THR A 73 -6.56 21.97 6.49
N ARG A 74 -7.15 20.88 5.99
CA ARG A 74 -8.57 20.85 5.61
C ARG A 74 -9.48 21.06 6.81
N ARG A 75 -9.14 20.44 7.94
CA ARG A 75 -9.91 20.59 9.18
C ARG A 75 -9.91 22.04 9.65
N ASN A 76 -8.77 22.71 9.56
CA ASN A 76 -8.64 24.12 9.94
C ASN A 76 -9.34 25.05 8.96
N ALA A 77 -9.30 24.72 7.65
CA ALA A 77 -9.94 25.53 6.61
C ALA A 77 -11.46 25.46 6.64
N SER A 78 -12.05 24.40 7.19
CA SER A 78 -13.49 24.24 7.29
C SER A 78 -14.12 24.96 8.46
N ARG A 79 -13.33 25.66 9.24
CA ARG A 79 -13.78 26.53 10.33
C ARG A 79 -13.75 27.99 9.86
#